data_50e1094d1e2f868d6b8c03b1753d6f65
#
_entry.id   50e1094d1e2f868d6b8c03b1753d6f65
#
_cell.length_a   1.000
_cell.length_b   1.000
_cell.length_c   1.000
_cell.angle_alpha   90.00
_cell.angle_beta   90.00
_cell.angle_gamma   90.00
#
_symmetry.space_group_name_H-M   'P 1'
#
loop_
_entity.id
_entity.type
_entity.pdbx_description
1 polymer ?
#
loop_
_entity_poly.entity_id
_entity_poly.type
_entity_poly.pdbx_seq_one_letter_code
_entity_poly.pdbx_strand_id
1 'polypeptide(L)'
;MLSKRNASIGGILVCLFIFFATLTFTNAADTVPQIVTQVDQILKDNPLKAGEKAQRIKVAEDDTITVFVVRLGEGAEIKAHFHKMHDETVYVIKGTGRMLVGDKWTDIKRGTLHFNPMGKVHYTKNTGDEPLVAISIFTPAMREPDSHFVE
;
A
#
# COMPACT_ATOMS: atom_id res chain seq x y z
N MET A 1 42.14 -79.13 43.90
CA MET A 1 42.47 -77.65 43.82
C MET A 1 41.87 -77.10 42.63
N LEU A 2 40.69 -76.47 42.71
CA LEU A 2 39.90 -75.96 41.59
C LEU A 2 39.83 -74.45 41.71
N SER A 3 40.46 -73.74 40.72
CA SER A 3 40.47 -72.30 40.60
C SER A 3 39.13 -71.85 40.06
N LYS A 4 38.45 -70.93 40.73
CA LYS A 4 37.22 -70.30 40.28
C LYS A 4 37.60 -69.05 39.37
N ARG A 5 37.20 -69.08 38.14
CA ARG A 5 37.31 -67.95 37.21
C ARG A 5 36.04 -67.07 37.37
N ASN A 6 36.20 -65.84 37.82
CA ASN A 6 35.14 -64.87 37.86
C ASN A 6 34.96 -64.26 36.43
N ALA A 7 33.80 -64.43 35.85
CA ALA A 7 33.40 -63.74 34.62
C ALA A 7 32.73 -62.41 35.00
N SER A 8 33.36 -61.31 34.64
CA SER A 8 32.77 -59.97 34.74
C SER A 8 31.86 -59.72 33.53
N ILE A 9 30.57 -59.51 33.81
CA ILE A 9 29.58 -59.11 32.79
C ILE A 9 29.60 -57.58 32.73
N GLY A 10 30.25 -57.06 31.70
CA GLY A 10 30.18 -55.62 31.39
C GLY A 10 28.85 -55.24 30.76
N GLY A 11 28.03 -54.59 31.55
CA GLY A 11 26.78 -54.02 31.03
C GLY A 11 27.02 -52.78 30.17
N ILE A 12 26.68 -52.86 28.88
CA ILE A 12 26.70 -51.74 27.96
C ILE A 12 25.42 -50.95 28.22
N LEU A 13 25.55 -49.74 28.80
CA LEU A 13 24.46 -48.77 28.98
C LEU A 13 24.26 -48.06 27.63
N VAL A 14 23.23 -48.46 26.89
CA VAL A 14 22.81 -47.75 25.67
C VAL A 14 21.96 -46.57 26.08
N CYS A 15 22.57 -45.37 26.10
CA CYS A 15 21.81 -44.13 26.24
C CYS A 15 21.08 -43.82 24.98
N LEU A 16 19.76 -44.07 24.94
CA LEU A 16 18.88 -43.67 23.86
C LEU A 16 18.64 -42.13 23.98
N PHE A 17 19.35 -41.33 23.20
CA PHE A 17 19.04 -39.91 23.04
C PHE A 17 17.81 -39.78 22.15
N ILE A 18 16.64 -39.58 22.77
CA ILE A 18 15.43 -39.19 22.05
C ILE A 18 15.55 -37.71 21.68
N PHE A 19 15.91 -37.44 20.44
CA PHE A 19 15.85 -36.08 19.86
C PHE A 19 14.37 -35.71 19.71
N PHE A 20 13.82 -34.92 20.63
CA PHE A 20 12.58 -34.20 20.39
C PHE A 20 12.88 -33.05 19.42
N ALA A 21 12.63 -33.28 18.13
CA ALA A 21 12.56 -32.19 17.18
C ALA A 21 11.29 -31.37 17.48
N THR A 22 11.46 -30.25 18.17
CA THR A 22 10.38 -29.27 18.31
C THR A 22 10.16 -28.63 16.93
N LEU A 23 9.10 -29.06 16.22
CA LEU A 23 8.64 -28.40 15.03
C LEU A 23 8.09 -27.03 15.46
N THR A 24 8.90 -25.98 15.31
CA THR A 24 8.40 -24.62 15.44
C THR A 24 7.62 -24.31 14.18
N PHE A 25 6.29 -24.33 14.26
CA PHE A 25 5.44 -23.76 13.23
C PHE A 25 5.63 -22.24 13.29
N THR A 26 6.43 -21.68 12.38
CA THR A 26 6.40 -20.25 12.10
C THR A 26 5.08 -19.98 11.41
N ASN A 27 4.15 -19.29 12.11
CA ASN A 27 2.93 -18.81 11.49
C ASN A 27 3.31 -17.85 10.35
N ALA A 28 2.99 -18.22 9.12
CA ALA A 28 3.15 -17.35 7.94
C ALA A 28 2.36 -16.02 8.04
N ALA A 29 1.50 -15.87 9.06
CA ALA A 29 0.75 -14.66 9.33
C ALA A 29 1.63 -13.47 9.82
N ASP A 30 2.86 -13.72 10.28
CA ASP A 30 3.75 -12.67 10.81
C ASP A 30 4.62 -12.00 9.74
N THR A 31 4.43 -12.31 8.46
CA THR A 31 5.30 -11.83 7.38
C THR A 31 4.71 -10.75 6.49
N VAL A 32 3.53 -10.20 6.79
CA VAL A 32 3.04 -9.02 6.08
C VAL A 32 3.84 -7.82 6.60
N PRO A 33 4.73 -7.21 5.82
CA PRO A 33 5.48 -6.06 6.28
C PRO A 33 4.48 -4.94 6.62
N GLN A 34 4.42 -4.56 7.89
CA GLN A 34 3.63 -3.42 8.31
C GLN A 34 4.27 -2.16 7.74
N ILE A 35 3.65 -1.60 6.70
CA ILE A 35 4.14 -0.38 6.04
C ILE A 35 3.64 0.80 6.86
N VAL A 36 4.56 1.45 7.58
CA VAL A 36 4.33 2.73 8.24
C VAL A 36 5.19 3.77 7.56
N THR A 37 4.56 4.80 7.00
CA THR A 37 5.29 5.86 6.29
C THR A 37 4.69 7.23 6.58
N GLN A 38 5.51 8.27 6.41
CA GLN A 38 5.10 9.66 6.56
C GLN A 38 4.94 10.28 5.17
N VAL A 39 3.78 10.86 4.89
CA VAL A 39 3.50 11.46 3.57
C VAL A 39 4.49 12.57 3.23
N ASP A 40 4.86 13.41 4.20
CA ASP A 40 5.84 14.48 3.97
C ASP A 40 7.21 13.93 3.58
N GLN A 41 7.62 12.78 4.13
CA GLN A 41 8.86 12.11 3.75
C GLN A 41 8.76 11.55 2.32
N ILE A 42 7.63 10.92 1.96
CA ILE A 42 7.39 10.45 0.59
C ILE A 42 7.53 11.59 -0.41
N LEU A 43 6.91 12.75 -0.13
CA LEU A 43 6.95 13.91 -1.01
C LEU A 43 8.34 14.52 -1.13
N LYS A 44 9.13 14.48 -0.06
CA LYS A 44 10.52 14.94 -0.03
C LYS A 44 11.44 14.04 -0.86
N ASP A 45 11.26 12.73 -0.74
CA ASP A 45 12.08 11.74 -1.45
C ASP A 45 11.73 11.64 -2.94
N ASN A 46 10.55 12.15 -3.32
CA ASN A 46 10.06 12.17 -4.69
C ASN A 46 9.74 13.60 -5.14
N PRO A 47 10.74 14.49 -5.31
CA PRO A 47 10.49 15.85 -5.76
C PRO A 47 9.89 15.86 -7.18
N LEU A 48 9.04 16.87 -7.47
CA LEU A 48 8.57 17.09 -8.84
C LEU A 48 9.78 17.40 -9.74
N LYS A 49 9.84 16.74 -10.89
CA LYS A 49 10.86 17.01 -11.90
C LYS A 49 10.59 18.36 -12.59
N ALA A 50 11.59 18.93 -13.22
CA ALA A 50 11.43 20.16 -13.98
C ALA A 50 10.33 20.02 -15.05
N GLY A 51 9.31 20.88 -15.01
CA GLY A 51 8.15 20.86 -15.89
C GLY A 51 7.03 19.89 -15.49
N GLU A 52 7.24 19.03 -14.50
CA GLU A 52 6.21 18.14 -13.97
C GLU A 52 5.25 18.94 -13.05
N LYS A 53 3.96 18.88 -13.35
CA LYS A 53 2.93 19.56 -12.55
C LYS A 53 2.08 18.61 -11.71
N ALA A 54 2.12 17.32 -12.00
CA ALA A 54 1.33 16.30 -11.32
C ALA A 54 2.17 15.04 -11.11
N GLN A 55 1.96 14.38 -9.99
CA GLN A 55 2.67 13.15 -9.65
C GLN A 55 1.74 12.21 -8.90
N ARG A 56 1.87 10.91 -9.20
CA ARG A 56 1.21 9.82 -8.49
C ARG A 56 2.28 8.81 -8.04
N ILE A 57 2.44 8.65 -6.74
CA ILE A 57 3.45 7.82 -6.10
C ILE A 57 2.75 6.63 -5.45
N LYS A 58 3.04 5.40 -5.91
CA LYS A 58 2.52 4.18 -5.29
C LYS A 58 3.19 4.00 -3.92
N VAL A 59 2.38 3.85 -2.88
CA VAL A 59 2.84 3.72 -1.48
C VAL A 59 2.67 2.31 -0.96
N ALA A 60 1.54 1.68 -1.29
CA ALA A 60 1.22 0.33 -0.87
C ALA A 60 0.34 -0.36 -1.90
N GLU A 61 0.45 -1.68 -1.96
CA GLU A 61 -0.38 -2.53 -2.80
C GLU A 61 -0.43 -3.93 -2.20
N ASP A 62 -1.63 -4.53 -2.19
CA ASP A 62 -1.84 -5.95 -1.93
C ASP A 62 -2.79 -6.54 -2.96
N ASP A 63 -3.45 -7.66 -2.67
CA ASP A 63 -4.39 -8.30 -3.61
C ASP A 63 -5.72 -7.56 -3.72
N THR A 64 -6.04 -6.65 -2.81
CA THR A 64 -7.34 -6.00 -2.66
C THR A 64 -7.32 -4.51 -2.94
N ILE A 65 -6.23 -3.81 -2.61
CA ILE A 65 -6.11 -2.35 -2.72
C ILE A 65 -4.78 -1.92 -3.33
N THR A 66 -4.80 -0.73 -3.95
CA THR A 66 -3.57 0.03 -4.26
C THR A 66 -3.72 1.43 -3.69
N VAL A 67 -2.70 1.89 -2.97
CA VAL A 67 -2.67 3.21 -2.33
C VAL A 67 -1.62 4.10 -3.00
N PHE A 68 -2.04 5.30 -3.37
CA PHE A 68 -1.15 6.33 -3.91
C PHE A 68 -1.16 7.60 -3.07
N VAL A 69 -0.03 8.29 -3.04
CA VAL A 69 0.05 9.72 -2.76
C VAL A 69 -0.02 10.45 -4.09
N VAL A 70 -0.99 11.35 -4.23
CA VAL A 70 -1.18 12.20 -5.41
C VAL A 70 -0.82 13.64 -5.07
N ARG A 71 -0.04 14.29 -5.91
CA ARG A 71 0.33 15.70 -5.78
C ARG A 71 0.07 16.45 -7.08
N LEU A 72 -0.70 17.53 -7.00
CA LEU A 72 -0.95 18.47 -8.08
C LEU A 72 -0.32 19.82 -7.71
N GLY A 73 0.62 20.30 -8.49
CA GLY A 73 1.18 21.65 -8.36
C GLY A 73 0.13 22.73 -8.64
N GLU A 74 0.52 23.99 -8.47
CA GLU A 74 -0.35 25.15 -8.72
C GLU A 74 -0.95 25.09 -10.13
N GLY A 75 -2.28 25.25 -10.24
CA GLY A 75 -3.04 25.22 -11.46
C GLY A 75 -3.04 23.88 -12.21
N ALA A 76 -2.38 22.85 -11.67
CA ALA A 76 -2.38 21.52 -12.28
C ALA A 76 -3.74 20.84 -12.16
N GLU A 77 -3.98 19.92 -13.09
CA GLU A 77 -5.26 19.20 -13.19
C GLU A 77 -5.06 17.74 -13.56
N ILE A 78 -5.96 16.88 -13.08
CA ILE A 78 -6.22 15.55 -13.64
C ILE A 78 -7.47 15.70 -14.49
N LYS A 79 -7.30 15.58 -15.81
CA LYS A 79 -8.38 15.75 -16.79
C LYS A 79 -9.53 14.77 -16.53
N ALA A 80 -10.70 15.12 -17.07
CA ALA A 80 -11.90 14.29 -16.95
C ALA A 80 -11.63 12.86 -17.42
N HIS A 81 -11.87 11.90 -16.55
CA HIS A 81 -11.65 10.48 -16.79
C HIS A 81 -12.55 9.62 -15.90
N PHE A 82 -12.57 8.33 -16.16
CA PHE A 82 -13.23 7.32 -15.33
C PHE A 82 -12.37 6.06 -15.24
N HIS A 83 -12.66 5.23 -14.27
CA HIS A 83 -12.05 3.91 -14.10
C HIS A 83 -13.07 2.84 -14.49
N LYS A 84 -12.68 1.87 -15.34
CA LYS A 84 -13.57 0.78 -15.74
C LYS A 84 -13.65 -0.36 -14.74
N MET A 85 -12.58 -0.56 -13.98
CA MET A 85 -12.39 -1.74 -13.15
C MET A 85 -12.22 -1.41 -11.66
N HIS A 86 -12.18 -0.11 -11.30
CA HIS A 86 -11.82 0.31 -9.95
C HIS A 86 -12.76 1.41 -9.44
N ASP A 87 -13.14 1.27 -8.17
CA ASP A 87 -13.58 2.39 -7.34
C ASP A 87 -12.37 3.15 -6.83
N GLU A 88 -12.49 4.46 -6.68
CA GLU A 88 -11.45 5.30 -6.10
C GLU A 88 -11.98 6.07 -4.90
N THR A 89 -11.31 5.93 -3.75
CA THR A 89 -11.55 6.76 -2.56
C THR A 89 -10.40 7.74 -2.39
N VAL A 90 -10.71 9.04 -2.26
CA VAL A 90 -9.68 10.08 -2.14
C VAL A 90 -9.87 10.88 -0.86
N TYR A 91 -8.78 11.07 -0.10
CA TYR A 91 -8.73 11.94 1.07
C TYR A 91 -7.71 13.05 0.88
N VAL A 92 -8.17 14.30 0.89
CA VAL A 92 -7.32 15.49 0.73
C VAL A 92 -6.61 15.80 2.06
N ILE A 93 -5.28 15.82 2.05
CA ILE A 93 -4.44 16.08 3.22
C ILE A 93 -3.85 17.47 3.24
N LYS A 94 -3.73 18.14 2.07
CA LYS A 94 -3.16 19.49 1.95
C LYS A 94 -3.67 20.19 0.71
N GLY A 95 -3.73 21.54 0.75
CA GLY A 95 -4.12 22.40 -0.37
C GLY A 95 -5.61 22.52 -0.56
N THR A 96 -6.00 23.23 -1.62
CA THR A 96 -7.37 23.50 -2.04
C THR A 96 -7.55 23.25 -3.52
N GLY A 97 -8.75 22.88 -3.93
CA GLY A 97 -9.03 22.59 -5.33
C GLY A 97 -10.52 22.54 -5.62
N ARG A 98 -10.85 22.16 -6.84
CA ARG A 98 -12.22 21.82 -7.26
C ARG A 98 -12.23 20.46 -7.92
N MET A 99 -13.34 19.78 -7.71
CA MET A 99 -13.58 18.46 -8.24
C MET A 99 -14.93 18.42 -8.96
N LEU A 100 -14.99 17.76 -10.10
CA LEU A 100 -16.22 17.36 -10.79
C LEU A 100 -16.41 15.86 -10.60
N VAL A 101 -17.59 15.45 -10.16
CA VAL A 101 -18.05 14.06 -10.16
C VAL A 101 -19.40 14.00 -10.88
N GLY A 102 -19.43 13.33 -12.03
CA GLY A 102 -20.55 13.42 -12.96
C GLY A 102 -20.71 14.86 -13.47
N ASP A 103 -21.79 15.53 -13.08
CA ASP A 103 -22.12 16.91 -13.46
C ASP A 103 -22.02 17.92 -12.29
N LYS A 104 -21.61 17.44 -11.10
CA LYS A 104 -21.54 18.28 -9.89
C LYS A 104 -20.11 18.71 -9.58
N TRP A 105 -19.89 20.02 -9.58
CA TRP A 105 -18.67 20.64 -9.08
C TRP A 105 -18.73 20.83 -7.57
N THR A 106 -17.63 20.55 -6.90
CA THR A 106 -17.48 20.70 -5.45
C THR A 106 -16.10 21.27 -5.14
N ASP A 107 -16.01 22.24 -4.24
CA ASP A 107 -14.74 22.71 -3.71
C ASP A 107 -14.19 21.68 -2.73
N ILE A 108 -12.90 21.39 -2.85
CA ILE A 108 -12.19 20.43 -2.01
C ILE A 108 -11.03 21.11 -1.28
N LYS A 109 -10.78 20.66 -0.06
CA LYS A 109 -9.71 21.16 0.81
C LYS A 109 -9.25 20.08 1.77
N ARG A 110 -8.23 20.37 2.55
CA ARG A 110 -7.81 19.47 3.64
C ARG A 110 -9.00 18.95 4.45
N GLY A 111 -9.06 17.63 4.65
CA GLY A 111 -10.14 16.94 5.33
C GLY A 111 -11.31 16.51 4.43
N THR A 112 -11.30 16.89 3.14
CA THR A 112 -12.31 16.38 2.20
C THR A 112 -12.05 14.92 1.92
N LEU A 113 -13.09 14.09 2.08
CA LEU A 113 -13.15 12.71 1.64
C LEU A 113 -14.19 12.62 0.52
N HIS A 114 -13.84 12.00 -0.60
CA HIS A 114 -14.79 11.72 -1.67
C HIS A 114 -14.60 10.33 -2.26
N PHE A 115 -15.64 9.86 -2.93
CA PHE A 115 -15.69 8.55 -3.54
C PHE A 115 -16.06 8.67 -5.02
N ASN A 116 -15.27 8.09 -5.89
CA ASN A 116 -15.47 8.01 -7.33
C ASN A 116 -15.83 6.56 -7.69
N PRO A 117 -17.11 6.24 -7.88
CA PRO A 117 -17.52 4.90 -8.28
C PRO A 117 -16.95 4.52 -9.65
N MET A 118 -16.71 3.24 -9.85
CA MET A 118 -16.39 2.65 -11.16
C MET A 118 -17.32 3.20 -12.25
N GLY A 119 -16.75 3.57 -13.40
CA GLY A 119 -17.47 4.13 -14.53
C GLY A 119 -17.90 5.59 -14.38
N LYS A 120 -17.75 6.22 -13.19
CA LYS A 120 -18.18 7.61 -13.00
C LYS A 120 -17.08 8.57 -13.44
N VAL A 121 -17.40 9.44 -14.39
CA VAL A 121 -16.48 10.49 -14.83
C VAL A 121 -16.21 11.48 -13.69
N HIS A 122 -14.94 11.77 -13.48
CA HIS A 122 -14.48 12.75 -12.51
C HIS A 122 -13.27 13.54 -13.03
N TYR A 123 -13.05 14.71 -12.44
CA TYR A 123 -11.99 15.66 -12.79
C TYR A 123 -11.53 16.36 -11.52
N THR A 124 -10.24 16.65 -11.40
CA THR A 124 -9.70 17.39 -10.25
C THR A 124 -8.75 18.48 -10.71
N LYS A 125 -8.88 19.68 -10.15
CA LYS A 125 -7.99 20.81 -10.41
C LYS A 125 -7.52 21.42 -9.08
N ASN A 126 -6.23 21.67 -8.98
CA ASN A 126 -5.68 22.52 -7.93
C ASN A 126 -6.03 23.98 -8.26
N THR A 127 -6.77 24.65 -7.38
CA THR A 127 -7.16 26.07 -7.51
C THR A 127 -6.49 26.95 -6.46
N GLY A 128 -5.66 26.37 -5.59
CA GLY A 128 -4.88 27.09 -4.59
C GLY A 128 -3.48 27.46 -5.12
N ASP A 129 -2.75 28.18 -4.29
CA ASP A 129 -1.38 28.66 -4.48
C ASP A 129 -0.30 27.71 -3.93
N GLU A 130 -0.73 26.62 -3.31
CA GLU A 130 0.13 25.54 -2.82
C GLU A 130 -0.23 24.19 -3.46
N PRO A 131 0.65 23.18 -3.40
CA PRO A 131 0.33 21.84 -3.91
C PRO A 131 -0.91 21.24 -3.24
N LEU A 132 -1.85 20.76 -4.05
CA LEU A 132 -2.95 19.91 -3.61
C LEU A 132 -2.41 18.48 -3.45
N VAL A 133 -2.48 17.93 -2.24
CA VAL A 133 -1.98 16.59 -1.91
C VAL A 133 -3.11 15.75 -1.36
N ALA A 134 -3.24 14.54 -1.87
CA ALA A 134 -4.27 13.59 -1.45
C ALA A 134 -3.73 12.16 -1.37
N ILE A 135 -4.39 11.33 -0.56
CA ILE A 135 -4.29 9.88 -0.63
C ILE A 135 -5.40 9.39 -1.56
N SER A 136 -5.05 8.57 -2.53
CA SER A 136 -5.99 7.90 -3.43
C SER A 136 -5.87 6.39 -3.23
N ILE A 137 -7.01 5.73 -2.97
CA ILE A 137 -7.11 4.30 -2.70
C ILE A 137 -8.01 3.69 -3.78
N PHE A 138 -7.48 2.73 -4.50
CA PHE A 138 -8.20 1.97 -5.52
C PHE A 138 -8.59 0.60 -5.02
N THR A 139 -9.83 0.20 -5.31
CA THR A 139 -10.37 -1.12 -5.01
C THR A 139 -11.16 -1.65 -6.23
N PRO A 140 -10.91 -2.91 -6.68
CA PRO A 140 -9.80 -3.78 -6.29
C PRO A 140 -8.43 -3.17 -6.60
N ALA A 141 -7.33 -3.89 -6.32
CA ALA A 141 -5.97 -3.39 -6.54
C ALA A 141 -5.73 -3.00 -8.01
N MET A 142 -5.27 -1.76 -8.24
CA MET A 142 -4.95 -1.23 -9.57
C MET A 142 -3.51 -1.63 -9.96
N ARG A 143 -3.35 -2.81 -10.55
CA ARG A 143 -2.05 -3.33 -10.99
C ARG A 143 -1.60 -2.73 -12.34
N GLU A 144 -2.57 -2.38 -13.18
CA GLU A 144 -2.37 -1.74 -14.48
C GLU A 144 -3.13 -0.41 -14.55
N PRO A 145 -2.67 0.55 -15.37
CA PRO A 145 -3.37 1.82 -15.54
C PRO A 145 -4.81 1.63 -16.03
N ASP A 146 -5.78 2.26 -15.36
CA ASP A 146 -7.21 2.19 -15.68
C ASP A 146 -7.88 3.57 -15.77
N SER A 147 -7.12 4.59 -16.15
CA SER A 147 -7.68 5.94 -16.38
C SER A 147 -8.07 6.10 -17.85
N HIS A 148 -9.38 6.21 -18.12
CA HIS A 148 -9.95 6.40 -19.45
C HIS A 148 -10.40 7.84 -19.57
N PHE A 149 -9.63 8.65 -20.28
CA PHE A 149 -9.92 10.08 -20.49
C PHE A 149 -11.12 10.27 -21.42
N VAL A 150 -11.92 11.28 -21.11
CA VAL A 150 -13.04 11.72 -21.93
C VAL A 150 -12.73 13.09 -22.54
N GLU A 151 -13.23 13.34 -23.76
CA GLU A 151 -13.11 14.61 -24.48
C GLU A 151 -14.03 15.68 -23.91
#